data_5eca3fb69793e5087a7d65cd9aed6147
#
_entry.id   5eca3fb69793e5087a7d65cd9aed6147
#
_cell.length_a   1.000
_cell.length_b   1.000
_cell.length_c   1.000
_cell.angle_alpha   90.00
_cell.angle_beta   90.00
_cell.angle_gamma   90.00
#
_symmetry.space_group_name_H-M   'P 1'
#
loop_
_entity.id
_entity.type
_entity.pdbx_description
1 polymer ?
#
loop_
_entity_poly.entity_id
_entity_poly.type
_entity_poly.pdbx_seq_one_letter_code
_entity_poly.pdbx_strand_id
1 'polypeptide(L)'
;CPRHFRHPMRFADTLAGHRLVTTTEEELPINWKVLIEQTLEGYHIRSAHRSTFYPVQYDNLNVIEFSGMHSRVTYPYRNIERQATVSPAERRLRGYSTTVTHLFPNTIVSTFPELTLVSLIDPLAIDKSLITTFMLTTAAPNPDGEEFAPDGLSLAAEGAVEDTKMSLAVQSGFRAGANDTIVFGRNESAIGHFHRNLDDTLGAGGVDASAATPVKLTP
;
A
#
# COMPACT_ATOMS: atom_id res chain seq x y z
N CYS A 1 19.16 22.05 3.46
CA CYS A 1 17.70 22.05 3.63
C CYS A 1 17.06 21.48 2.38
N PRO A 2 16.46 20.27 2.37
CA PRO A 2 15.77 19.76 1.18
C PRO A 2 14.51 20.57 0.97
N ARG A 3 14.36 21.13 -0.24
CA ARG A 3 13.12 21.79 -0.65
C ARG A 3 12.03 20.72 -0.67
N HIS A 4 11.07 20.83 0.21
CA HIS A 4 9.85 20.03 0.22
C HIS A 4 9.18 20.20 -1.15
N PHE A 5 9.09 19.13 -1.90
CA PHE A 5 8.23 19.07 -3.08
C PHE A 5 6.78 19.16 -2.59
N ARG A 6 6.27 20.39 -2.51
CA ARG A 6 4.86 20.67 -2.26
C ARG A 6 4.09 20.50 -3.58
N HIS A 7 4.03 19.28 -4.10
CA HIS A 7 2.97 18.96 -5.04
C HIS A 7 1.84 18.32 -4.22
N PRO A 8 0.65 18.96 -4.15
CA PRO A 8 -0.51 18.29 -3.62
C PRO A 8 -0.69 17.00 -4.44
N MET A 9 -0.88 15.87 -3.75
CA MET A 9 -1.28 14.63 -4.42
C MET A 9 -2.55 14.93 -5.20
N ARG A 10 -2.44 15.10 -6.52
CA ARG A 10 -3.61 15.30 -7.38
C ARG A 10 -4.23 13.95 -7.67
N PHE A 11 -5.08 13.52 -6.74
CA PHE A 11 -5.76 12.24 -6.81
C PHE A 11 -6.70 12.17 -8.02
N ALA A 12 -7.37 13.28 -8.32
CA ALA A 12 -8.30 13.37 -9.45
C ALA A 12 -7.64 13.05 -10.80
N ASP A 13 -6.38 13.46 -10.97
CA ASP A 13 -5.65 13.21 -12.23
C ASP A 13 -5.26 11.73 -12.39
N THR A 14 -5.16 10.99 -11.29
CA THR A 14 -4.79 9.55 -11.30
C THR A 14 -5.93 8.67 -11.82
N LEU A 15 -7.19 9.07 -11.59
CA LEU A 15 -8.38 8.30 -11.97
C LEU A 15 -9.08 8.85 -13.22
N ALA A 16 -8.58 9.94 -13.82
CA ALA A 16 -9.17 10.51 -15.03
C ALA A 16 -9.17 9.48 -16.16
N GLY A 17 -10.33 9.26 -16.77
CA GLY A 17 -10.51 8.30 -17.87
C GLY A 17 -10.61 6.83 -17.46
N HIS A 18 -10.55 6.51 -16.16
CA HIS A 18 -10.81 5.15 -15.69
C HIS A 18 -12.28 4.79 -15.76
N ARG A 19 -12.55 3.50 -15.97
CA ARG A 19 -13.90 2.94 -15.96
C ARG A 19 -13.99 1.84 -14.91
N LEU A 20 -15.10 1.81 -14.17
CA LEU A 20 -15.41 0.72 -13.26
C LEU A 20 -15.65 -0.57 -14.06
N VAL A 21 -14.95 -1.63 -13.71
CA VAL A 21 -15.09 -2.97 -14.28
C VAL A 21 -16.00 -3.82 -13.41
N THR A 22 -15.71 -3.87 -12.11
CA THR A 22 -16.47 -4.66 -11.14
C THR A 22 -16.30 -4.12 -9.74
N THR A 23 -17.19 -4.53 -8.85
CA THR A 23 -17.10 -4.29 -7.41
C THR A 23 -17.21 -5.64 -6.71
N THR A 24 -16.37 -5.87 -5.73
CA THR A 24 -16.39 -7.07 -4.89
C THR A 24 -16.48 -6.68 -3.43
N GLU A 25 -17.10 -7.54 -2.63
CA GLU A 25 -17.15 -7.42 -1.17
C GLU A 25 -16.67 -8.72 -0.55
N GLU A 26 -15.83 -8.63 0.45
CA GLU A 26 -15.27 -9.78 1.17
C GLU A 26 -15.18 -9.47 2.66
N GLU A 27 -15.74 -10.36 3.50
CA GLU A 27 -15.53 -10.30 4.93
C GLU A 27 -14.33 -11.17 5.32
N LEU A 28 -13.38 -10.58 6.03
CA LEU A 28 -12.20 -11.28 6.52
C LEU A 28 -12.13 -11.27 8.05
N PRO A 29 -11.73 -12.37 8.69
CA PRO A 29 -11.54 -12.45 10.14
C PRO A 29 -10.20 -11.83 10.56
N ILE A 30 -9.96 -10.57 10.14
CA ILE A 30 -8.72 -9.81 10.29
C ILE A 30 -9.08 -8.40 10.76
N ASN A 31 -8.30 -7.86 11.69
CA ASN A 31 -8.39 -6.45 12.08
C ASN A 31 -8.07 -5.53 10.89
N TRP A 32 -8.86 -4.51 10.69
CA TRP A 32 -8.73 -3.57 9.57
C TRP A 32 -7.36 -2.87 9.51
N LYS A 33 -6.71 -2.63 10.66
CA LYS A 33 -5.38 -2.01 10.69
C LYS A 33 -4.32 -2.93 10.09
N VAL A 34 -4.39 -4.24 10.35
CA VAL A 34 -3.48 -5.23 9.75
C VAL A 34 -3.57 -5.19 8.22
N LEU A 35 -4.80 -5.07 7.68
CA LEU A 35 -5.03 -4.97 6.25
C LEU A 35 -4.49 -3.67 5.65
N ILE A 36 -4.50 -2.57 6.39
CA ILE A 36 -3.87 -1.32 5.96
C ILE A 36 -2.34 -1.43 6.03
N GLU A 37 -1.80 -1.88 7.16
CA GLU A 37 -0.36 -1.93 7.44
C GLU A 37 0.41 -2.73 6.40
N GLN A 38 -0.08 -3.91 6.02
CA GLN A 38 0.55 -4.76 5.01
C GLN A 38 0.76 -4.06 3.67
N THR A 39 -0.09 -3.08 3.32
CA THR A 39 0.02 -2.35 2.05
C THR A 39 1.03 -1.19 2.11
N LEU A 40 1.50 -0.82 3.30
CA LEU A 40 2.33 0.36 3.56
C LEU A 40 3.82 0.03 3.70
N GLU A 41 4.21 -1.23 3.54
CA GLU A 41 5.61 -1.68 3.59
C GLU A 41 5.91 -2.67 2.46
N GLY A 42 7.17 -2.90 2.16
CA GLY A 42 7.62 -3.78 1.08
C GLY A 42 8.49 -4.94 1.55
N TYR A 43 8.73 -5.12 2.84
CA TYR A 43 9.60 -6.18 3.34
C TYR A 43 9.02 -7.58 3.11
N HIS A 44 7.69 -7.71 3.12
CA HIS A 44 7.02 -8.98 2.87
C HIS A 44 7.08 -9.42 1.41
N ILE A 45 7.37 -8.53 0.45
CA ILE A 45 7.39 -8.84 -0.99
C ILE A 45 8.25 -10.08 -1.27
N ARG A 46 9.45 -10.16 -0.69
CA ARG A 46 10.34 -11.30 -0.91
C ARG A 46 9.83 -12.59 -0.27
N SER A 47 9.19 -12.51 0.86
CA SER A 47 8.76 -13.67 1.64
C SER A 47 7.37 -14.17 1.27
N ALA A 48 6.41 -13.27 1.12
CA ALA A 48 5.03 -13.57 0.79
C ALA A 48 4.81 -13.72 -0.73
N HIS A 49 5.35 -12.79 -1.52
CA HIS A 49 5.12 -12.69 -2.96
C HIS A 49 6.25 -13.28 -3.80
N ARG A 50 6.80 -14.40 -3.37
CA ARG A 50 8.00 -14.99 -3.97
C ARG A 50 7.87 -15.31 -5.45
N SER A 51 6.67 -15.69 -5.89
CA SER A 51 6.38 -16.10 -7.27
C SER A 51 5.61 -15.04 -8.06
N THR A 52 5.07 -14.03 -7.40
CA THR A 52 4.23 -12.98 -7.99
C THR A 52 4.99 -11.66 -8.12
N PHE A 53 5.06 -10.85 -7.09
CA PHE A 53 5.70 -9.52 -7.14
C PHE A 53 7.23 -9.59 -7.12
N TYR A 54 7.84 -10.46 -6.32
CA TYR A 54 9.29 -10.46 -6.13
C TYR A 54 10.12 -10.62 -7.42
N PRO A 55 9.73 -11.44 -8.42
CA PRO A 55 10.45 -11.52 -9.67
C PRO A 55 10.49 -10.22 -10.47
N VAL A 56 9.47 -9.38 -10.35
CA VAL A 56 9.30 -8.16 -11.15
C VAL A 56 9.51 -6.87 -10.37
N GLN A 57 9.48 -6.91 -9.04
CA GLN A 57 9.51 -5.73 -8.15
C GLN A 57 10.69 -5.83 -7.18
N TYR A 58 11.21 -4.66 -6.75
CA TYR A 58 12.19 -4.59 -5.66
C TYR A 58 11.47 -4.74 -4.32
N ASP A 59 12.09 -5.51 -3.41
CA ASP A 59 11.60 -5.76 -2.05
C ASP A 59 12.19 -4.80 -0.99
N ASN A 60 13.26 -4.11 -1.33
CA ASN A 60 14.02 -3.26 -0.42
C ASN A 60 14.18 -1.81 -0.92
N LEU A 61 13.40 -1.45 -1.93
CA LEU A 61 13.38 -0.11 -2.51
C LEU A 61 11.93 0.36 -2.59
N ASN A 62 11.60 1.35 -1.79
CA ASN A 62 10.34 2.06 -1.87
C ASN A 62 10.55 3.56 -1.67
N VAL A 63 9.64 4.36 -2.20
CA VAL A 63 9.58 5.80 -1.97
C VAL A 63 8.29 6.11 -1.23
N ILE A 64 8.42 6.75 -0.07
CA ILE A 64 7.29 7.09 0.78
C ILE A 64 7.11 8.61 0.78
N GLU A 65 5.88 9.04 0.53
CA GLU A 65 5.46 10.44 0.53
C GLU A 65 4.29 10.62 1.49
N PHE A 66 4.25 11.76 2.18
CA PHE A 66 3.17 12.13 3.10
C PHE A 66 2.45 13.39 2.64
N SER A 67 1.12 13.42 2.79
CA SER A 67 0.29 14.59 2.50
C SER A 67 -0.83 14.69 3.56
N GLY A 68 -0.63 15.50 4.58
CA GLY A 68 -1.51 15.52 5.74
C GLY A 68 -1.54 14.15 6.41
N MET A 69 -2.73 13.60 6.62
CA MET A 69 -2.91 12.27 7.20
C MET A 69 -2.74 11.12 6.18
N HIS A 70 -2.61 11.44 4.89
CA HIS A 70 -2.49 10.47 3.82
C HIS A 70 -1.03 10.10 3.56
N SER A 71 -0.80 8.93 2.98
CA SER A 71 0.53 8.50 2.55
C SER A 71 0.47 7.84 1.17
N ARG A 72 1.61 7.83 0.48
CA ARG A 72 1.82 7.09 -0.76
C ARG A 72 3.11 6.32 -0.65
N VAL A 73 3.07 5.05 -1.00
CA VAL A 73 4.24 4.20 -1.16
C VAL A 73 4.35 3.80 -2.62
N THR A 74 5.49 4.07 -3.22
CA THR A 74 5.80 3.67 -4.60
C THR A 74 6.78 2.51 -4.55
N TYR A 75 6.40 1.41 -5.18
CA TYR A 75 7.17 0.17 -5.27
C TYR A 75 7.69 0.00 -6.70
N PRO A 76 8.97 0.30 -6.98
CA PRO A 76 9.52 0.21 -8.32
C PRO A 76 9.59 -1.22 -8.84
N TYR A 77 9.25 -1.40 -10.11
CA TYR A 77 9.58 -2.62 -10.83
C TYR A 77 11.06 -2.63 -11.25
N ARG A 78 11.60 -3.79 -11.52
CA ARG A 78 13.02 -3.94 -11.92
C ARG A 78 13.34 -3.23 -13.22
N ASN A 79 12.35 -3.00 -14.09
CA ASN A 79 12.51 -2.24 -15.32
C ASN A 79 12.61 -0.71 -15.10
N ILE A 80 12.48 -0.19 -13.87
CA ILE A 80 12.58 1.24 -13.55
C ILE A 80 13.93 1.82 -13.98
N GLU A 81 14.98 1.00 -14.05
CA GLU A 81 16.32 1.40 -14.48
C GLU A 81 16.34 1.99 -15.90
N ARG A 82 15.39 1.60 -16.76
CA ARG A 82 15.22 2.17 -18.12
C ARG A 82 14.90 3.65 -18.08
N GLN A 83 14.27 4.14 -17.01
CA GLN A 83 13.98 5.56 -16.83
C GLN A 83 15.23 6.41 -16.57
N ALA A 84 16.39 5.79 -16.28
CA ALA A 84 17.64 6.51 -16.08
C ALA A 84 18.12 7.22 -17.35
N THR A 85 17.82 6.67 -18.53
CA THR A 85 18.20 7.24 -19.85
C THR A 85 17.17 8.21 -20.41
N VAL A 86 15.97 8.29 -19.77
CA VAL A 86 14.89 9.20 -20.17
C VAL A 86 15.11 10.56 -19.52
N SER A 87 14.85 11.65 -20.25
CA SER A 87 14.98 12.99 -19.68
C SER A 87 14.04 13.16 -18.48
N PRO A 88 14.43 13.89 -17.41
CA PRO A 88 13.64 13.99 -16.19
C PRO A 88 12.19 14.45 -16.38
N ALA A 89 11.94 15.28 -17.41
CA ALA A 89 10.60 15.80 -17.72
C ALA A 89 9.68 14.75 -18.37
N GLU A 90 10.25 13.70 -18.94
CA GLU A 90 9.54 12.65 -19.68
C GLU A 90 9.42 11.36 -18.85
N ARG A 91 10.08 11.31 -17.69
CA ARG A 91 10.01 10.14 -16.79
C ARG A 91 8.60 9.93 -16.27
N ARG A 92 8.19 8.67 -16.17
CA ARG A 92 6.87 8.27 -15.70
C ARG A 92 6.96 7.09 -14.75
N LEU A 93 6.01 6.98 -13.84
CA LEU A 93 5.90 5.86 -12.90
C LEU A 93 5.02 4.73 -13.46
N ARG A 94 4.01 5.10 -14.26
CA ARG A 94 3.08 4.11 -14.83
C ARG A 94 3.84 3.13 -15.72
N GLY A 95 3.63 1.83 -15.50
CA GLY A 95 4.37 0.76 -16.17
C GLY A 95 5.74 0.43 -15.56
N TYR A 96 6.20 1.24 -14.59
CA TYR A 96 7.49 1.09 -13.92
C TYR A 96 7.40 0.94 -12.41
N SER A 97 6.21 1.01 -11.88
CA SER A 97 5.96 0.84 -10.43
C SER A 97 4.51 0.47 -10.14
N THR A 98 4.30 -0.20 -9.02
CA THR A 98 3.03 -0.17 -8.30
C THR A 98 3.04 1.02 -7.36
N THR A 99 1.94 1.76 -7.30
CA THR A 99 1.78 2.86 -6.35
C THR A 99 0.60 2.56 -5.44
N VAL A 100 0.84 2.56 -4.14
CA VAL A 100 -0.19 2.38 -3.11
C VAL A 100 -0.39 3.69 -2.38
N THR A 101 -1.58 4.26 -2.50
CA THR A 101 -1.97 5.48 -1.79
C THR A 101 -2.94 5.12 -0.68
N HIS A 102 -2.57 5.41 0.55
CA HIS A 102 -3.45 5.30 1.70
C HIS A 102 -4.15 6.64 1.92
N LEU A 103 -5.46 6.64 1.79
CA LEU A 103 -6.34 7.75 2.16
C LEU A 103 -6.88 7.44 3.55
N PHE A 104 -6.33 8.12 4.54
CA PHE A 104 -6.75 7.96 5.94
C PHE A 104 -8.26 8.16 6.11
N PRO A 105 -8.97 7.33 6.91
CA PRO A 105 -8.39 6.28 7.75
C PRO A 105 -8.27 4.90 7.09
N ASN A 106 -9.14 4.53 6.15
CA ASN A 106 -9.40 3.13 5.81
C ASN A 106 -9.49 2.85 4.29
N THR A 107 -8.99 3.75 3.46
CA THR A 107 -9.07 3.56 2.01
C THR A 107 -7.68 3.39 1.40
N ILE A 108 -7.50 2.31 0.63
CA ILE A 108 -6.30 2.03 -0.13
C ILE A 108 -6.59 2.17 -1.63
N VAL A 109 -5.70 2.86 -2.34
CA VAL A 109 -5.74 2.93 -3.80
C VAL A 109 -4.45 2.36 -4.34
N SER A 110 -4.53 1.19 -4.93
CA SER A 110 -3.42 0.49 -5.56
C SER A 110 -3.47 0.68 -7.07
N THR A 111 -2.43 1.28 -7.64
CA THR A 111 -2.33 1.56 -9.07
C THR A 111 -1.26 0.68 -9.70
N PHE A 112 -1.69 -0.16 -10.61
CA PHE A 112 -0.88 -1.00 -11.49
C PHE A 112 -0.83 -0.38 -12.91
N PRO A 113 -0.09 -0.95 -13.86
CA PRO A 113 0.04 -0.38 -15.21
C PRO A 113 -1.31 -0.09 -15.90
N GLU A 114 -2.27 -1.00 -15.82
CA GLU A 114 -3.57 -0.90 -16.52
C GLU A 114 -4.77 -1.02 -15.59
N LEU A 115 -4.52 -1.26 -14.31
CA LEU A 115 -5.51 -1.53 -13.29
C LEU A 115 -5.34 -0.57 -12.12
N THR A 116 -6.45 -0.08 -11.58
CA THR A 116 -6.48 0.60 -10.29
C THR A 116 -7.53 -0.05 -9.41
N LEU A 117 -7.14 -0.41 -8.20
CA LEU A 117 -8.03 -0.92 -7.17
C LEU A 117 -8.26 0.18 -6.14
N VAL A 118 -9.51 0.44 -5.83
CA VAL A 118 -9.89 1.29 -4.69
C VAL A 118 -10.56 0.39 -3.67
N SER A 119 -9.93 0.18 -2.54
CA SER A 119 -10.41 -0.71 -1.48
C SER A 119 -10.76 0.09 -0.23
N LEU A 120 -12.01 0.01 0.20
CA LEU A 120 -12.49 0.49 1.48
C LEU A 120 -12.44 -0.68 2.46
N ILE A 121 -11.88 -0.45 3.64
CA ILE A 121 -11.67 -1.50 4.65
C ILE A 121 -12.42 -1.08 5.92
N ASP A 122 -13.66 -1.55 6.04
CA ASP A 122 -14.54 -1.16 7.13
C ASP A 122 -14.41 -2.13 8.32
N PRO A 123 -14.13 -1.63 9.53
CA PRO A 123 -14.09 -2.47 10.72
C PRO A 123 -15.49 -2.94 11.10
N LEU A 124 -15.71 -4.25 11.16
CA LEU A 124 -16.96 -4.84 11.66
C LEU A 124 -16.83 -5.26 13.14
N ALA A 125 -15.64 -5.69 13.54
CA ALA A 125 -15.28 -6.05 14.90
C ALA A 125 -13.77 -5.88 15.10
N ILE A 126 -13.29 -6.12 16.33
CA ILE A 126 -11.85 -6.03 16.65
C ILE A 126 -10.98 -6.94 15.78
N ASP A 127 -11.53 -8.03 15.29
CA ASP A 127 -10.85 -9.05 14.52
C ASP A 127 -11.61 -9.42 13.24
N LYS A 128 -12.45 -8.51 12.74
CA LYS A 128 -13.25 -8.72 11.52
C LYS A 128 -13.40 -7.42 10.76
N SER A 129 -13.22 -7.50 9.45
CA SER A 129 -13.37 -6.36 8.52
C SER A 129 -14.16 -6.76 7.28
N LEU A 130 -14.83 -5.78 6.66
CA LEU A 130 -15.39 -5.86 5.33
C LEU A 130 -14.48 -5.09 4.38
N ILE A 131 -14.05 -5.71 3.29
CA ILE A 131 -13.32 -5.06 2.21
C ILE A 131 -14.26 -4.90 1.03
N THR A 132 -14.53 -3.66 0.63
CA THR A 132 -15.21 -3.35 -0.62
C THR A 132 -14.19 -2.85 -1.63
N THR A 133 -13.95 -3.60 -2.70
CA THR A 133 -12.97 -3.25 -3.74
C THR A 133 -13.64 -2.90 -5.04
N PHE A 134 -13.37 -1.69 -5.52
CA PHE A 134 -13.73 -1.20 -6.85
C PHE A 134 -12.55 -1.41 -7.78
N MET A 135 -12.75 -2.23 -8.80
CA MET A 135 -11.77 -2.47 -9.86
C MET A 135 -12.00 -1.51 -11.01
N LEU A 136 -11.00 -0.72 -11.31
CA LEU A 136 -11.02 0.28 -12.37
C LEU A 136 -9.97 -0.04 -13.42
N THR A 137 -10.29 0.09 -14.69
CA THR A 137 -9.32 -0.03 -15.78
C THR A 137 -9.17 1.28 -16.52
N THR A 138 -7.97 1.56 -17.04
CA THR A 138 -7.75 2.71 -17.89
C THR A 138 -8.16 2.42 -19.31
N ALA A 139 -8.70 3.43 -20.00
CA ALA A 139 -9.08 3.28 -21.41
C ALA A 139 -7.87 3.41 -22.37
N ALA A 140 -6.75 3.91 -21.87
CA ALA A 140 -5.55 4.13 -22.67
C ALA A 140 -4.58 2.96 -22.51
N PRO A 141 -4.14 2.30 -23.60
CA PRO A 141 -3.08 1.31 -23.52
C PRO A 141 -1.79 1.92 -22.97
N ASN A 142 -0.95 1.07 -22.37
CA ASN A 142 0.38 1.50 -21.95
C ASN A 142 1.18 1.91 -23.20
N PRO A 143 1.63 3.19 -23.33
CA PRO A 143 2.27 3.66 -24.54
C PRO A 143 3.63 3.02 -24.84
N ASP A 144 4.27 2.34 -23.86
CA ASP A 144 5.57 1.70 -24.03
C ASP A 144 5.53 0.23 -24.41
N GLY A 145 4.36 -0.27 -24.81
CA GLY A 145 4.21 -1.65 -25.21
C GLY A 145 4.23 -2.63 -24.02
N GLU A 146 3.53 -3.69 -24.20
CA GLU A 146 3.21 -4.71 -23.21
C GLU A 146 4.42 -5.56 -22.76
N GLU A 147 5.57 -5.42 -23.45
CA GLU A 147 6.69 -6.35 -23.34
C GLU A 147 7.38 -6.37 -21.96
N PHE A 148 7.14 -5.37 -21.12
CA PHE A 148 7.88 -5.22 -19.86
C PHE A 148 7.05 -4.79 -18.64
N ALA A 149 5.77 -4.54 -18.80
CA ALA A 149 4.89 -4.30 -17.66
C ALA A 149 4.29 -5.64 -17.21
N PRO A 150 4.37 -5.97 -15.90
CA PRO A 150 3.70 -7.17 -15.40
C PRO A 150 2.19 -7.06 -15.63
N ASP A 151 1.53 -8.19 -15.87
CA ASP A 151 0.06 -8.26 -15.91
C ASP A 151 -0.50 -7.84 -14.54
N GLY A 152 -1.00 -6.61 -14.49
CA GLY A 152 -1.50 -6.03 -13.24
C GLY A 152 -2.69 -6.78 -12.66
N LEU A 153 -3.52 -7.41 -13.48
CA LEU A 153 -4.68 -8.18 -13.01
C LEU A 153 -4.24 -9.47 -12.31
N SER A 154 -3.34 -10.23 -12.94
CA SER A 154 -2.79 -11.46 -12.36
C SER A 154 -2.03 -11.17 -11.07
N LEU A 155 -1.14 -10.17 -11.08
CA LEU A 155 -0.42 -9.75 -9.89
C LEU A 155 -1.34 -9.31 -8.75
N ALA A 156 -2.39 -8.54 -9.05
CA ALA A 156 -3.32 -8.09 -8.03
C ALA A 156 -4.12 -9.26 -7.44
N ALA A 157 -4.60 -10.18 -8.27
CA ALA A 157 -5.42 -11.31 -7.83
C ALA A 157 -4.60 -12.31 -6.99
N GLU A 158 -3.44 -12.73 -7.51
CA GLU A 158 -2.57 -13.69 -6.81
C GLU A 158 -1.98 -13.07 -5.54
N GLY A 159 -1.53 -11.81 -5.63
CA GLY A 159 -1.01 -11.07 -4.49
C GLY A 159 -2.02 -10.92 -3.36
N ALA A 160 -3.29 -10.65 -3.67
CA ALA A 160 -4.35 -10.54 -2.66
C ALA A 160 -4.54 -11.86 -1.88
N VAL A 161 -4.44 -13.00 -2.54
CA VAL A 161 -4.50 -14.33 -1.89
C VAL A 161 -3.32 -14.54 -0.95
N GLU A 162 -2.10 -14.19 -1.39
CA GLU A 162 -0.89 -14.30 -0.59
C GLU A 162 -0.92 -13.36 0.62
N ASP A 163 -1.35 -12.12 0.43
CA ASP A 163 -1.51 -11.10 1.46
C ASP A 163 -2.56 -11.51 2.50
N THR A 164 -3.70 -12.02 2.08
CA THR A 164 -4.75 -12.52 2.98
C THR A 164 -4.22 -13.65 3.86
N LYS A 165 -3.47 -14.59 3.28
CA LYS A 165 -2.85 -15.69 4.03
C LYS A 165 -1.87 -15.19 5.08
N MET A 166 -1.03 -14.21 4.73
CA MET A 166 -0.08 -13.60 5.66
C MET A 166 -0.82 -12.86 6.78
N SER A 167 -1.81 -12.05 6.45
CA SER A 167 -2.57 -11.27 7.43
C SER A 167 -3.36 -12.13 8.40
N LEU A 168 -3.88 -13.29 7.96
CA LEU A 168 -4.50 -14.28 8.85
C LEU A 168 -3.49 -14.83 9.86
N ALA A 169 -2.24 -15.09 9.44
CA ALA A 169 -1.20 -15.54 10.33
C ALA A 169 -0.80 -14.46 11.35
N VAL A 170 -0.68 -13.20 10.91
CA VAL A 170 -0.42 -12.03 11.78
C VAL A 170 -1.56 -11.88 12.79
N GLN A 171 -2.82 -11.92 12.36
CA GLN A 171 -3.99 -11.85 13.24
C GLN A 171 -4.00 -12.97 14.28
N SER A 172 -3.61 -14.17 13.89
CA SER A 172 -3.48 -15.30 14.82
C SER A 172 -2.38 -15.05 15.87
N GLY A 173 -1.26 -14.46 15.46
CA GLY A 173 -0.19 -14.05 16.37
C GLY A 173 -0.65 -13.02 17.40
N PHE A 174 -1.44 -12.04 17.01
CA PHE A 174 -2.03 -11.06 17.93
C PHE A 174 -2.99 -11.68 18.92
N ARG A 175 -3.84 -12.61 18.48
CA ARG A 175 -4.74 -13.35 19.37
C ARG A 175 -4.02 -14.18 20.42
N ALA A 176 -2.83 -14.69 20.09
CA ALA A 176 -2.01 -15.46 21.02
C ALA A 176 -1.41 -14.60 22.15
N GLY A 177 -1.35 -13.26 21.98
CA GLY A 177 -0.81 -12.34 22.98
C GLY A 177 0.67 -12.57 23.31
N ALA A 178 1.42 -13.15 22.38
CA ALA A 178 2.82 -13.51 22.62
C ALA A 178 3.77 -12.29 22.62
N ASN A 179 3.36 -11.21 21.96
CA ASN A 179 4.12 -9.97 21.87
C ASN A 179 3.26 -8.78 22.29
N ASP A 180 3.76 -7.98 23.22
CA ASP A 180 3.11 -6.74 23.67
C ASP A 180 3.48 -5.53 22.81
N THR A 181 4.48 -5.67 21.96
CA THR A 181 5.04 -4.57 21.15
C THR A 181 5.42 -5.05 19.76
N ILE A 182 5.29 -4.13 18.78
CA ILE A 182 5.81 -4.31 17.43
C ILE A 182 6.91 -3.26 17.19
N VAL A 183 8.01 -3.69 16.57
CA VAL A 183 9.10 -2.82 16.16
C VAL A 183 9.01 -2.59 14.67
N PHE A 184 8.82 -1.34 14.25
CA PHE A 184 8.83 -0.97 12.85
C PHE A 184 10.26 -0.77 12.33
N GLY A 185 10.53 -1.30 11.16
CA GLY A 185 11.79 -1.13 10.46
C GLY A 185 11.92 0.25 9.82
N ARG A 186 13.11 0.54 9.31
CA ARG A 186 13.45 1.82 8.69
C ARG A 186 12.55 2.21 7.51
N ASN A 187 12.09 1.24 6.72
CA ASN A 187 11.27 1.46 5.53
C ASN A 187 9.76 1.34 5.82
N GLU A 188 9.35 1.33 7.10
CA GLU A 188 7.95 1.21 7.55
C GLU A 188 7.41 2.53 8.12
N SER A 189 8.01 3.67 7.73
CA SER A 189 7.59 4.98 8.24
C SER A 189 6.14 5.34 7.88
N ALA A 190 5.56 4.73 6.83
CA ALA A 190 4.15 4.93 6.48
C ALA A 190 3.22 4.29 7.51
N ILE A 191 3.57 3.14 8.08
CA ILE A 191 2.83 2.50 9.17
C ILE A 191 2.87 3.39 10.42
N GLY A 192 4.07 3.85 10.80
CA GLY A 192 4.20 4.77 11.92
C GLY A 192 3.42 6.09 11.74
N HIS A 193 3.33 6.59 10.50
CA HIS A 193 2.51 7.76 10.18
C HIS A 193 1.00 7.47 10.34
N PHE A 194 0.54 6.32 9.88
CA PHE A 194 -0.83 5.87 10.05
C PHE A 194 -1.25 5.81 11.53
N HIS A 195 -0.44 5.16 12.38
CA HIS A 195 -0.73 5.03 13.80
C HIS A 195 -0.73 6.38 14.53
N ARG A 196 0.22 7.27 14.25
CA ARG A 196 0.20 8.63 14.83
C ARG A 196 -1.07 9.39 14.49
N ASN A 197 -1.53 9.31 13.23
CA ASN A 197 -2.78 9.96 12.83
C ASN A 197 -4.00 9.35 13.52
N LEU A 198 -4.00 8.03 13.79
CA LEU A 198 -5.05 7.38 14.58
C LEU A 198 -5.04 7.89 16.03
N ASP A 199 -3.88 7.92 16.67
CA ASP A 199 -3.72 8.38 18.05
C ASP A 199 -4.17 9.85 18.19
N ASP A 200 -3.74 10.72 17.28
CA ASP A 200 -4.13 12.13 17.24
C ASP A 200 -5.64 12.29 17.05
N THR A 201 -6.25 11.49 16.17
CA THR A 201 -7.69 11.57 15.87
C THR A 201 -8.54 11.04 17.03
N LEU A 202 -8.08 9.99 17.69
CA LEU A 202 -8.79 9.38 18.83
C LEU A 202 -8.54 10.10 20.16
N GLY A 203 -7.67 11.10 20.17
CA GLY A 203 -7.30 11.82 21.39
C GLY A 203 -6.48 10.97 22.37
N ALA A 204 -5.91 9.87 21.91
CA ALA A 204 -4.98 9.05 22.67
C ALA A 204 -3.65 9.81 22.79
N GLY A 205 -3.59 10.80 23.69
CA GLY A 205 -2.47 11.72 23.81
C GLY A 205 -1.14 11.02 24.00
N GLY A 206 -0.25 11.24 23.05
CA GLY A 206 1.17 11.31 23.28
C GLY A 206 1.92 10.03 23.51
N VAL A 207 2.18 9.30 22.45
CA VAL A 207 3.43 8.55 22.37
C VAL A 207 4.48 9.50 21.80
N ASP A 208 5.51 9.80 22.58
CA ASP A 208 6.62 10.66 22.15
C ASP A 208 7.30 10.04 20.92
N ALA A 209 7.11 10.68 19.77
CA ALA A 209 7.60 10.21 18.47
C ALA A 209 9.12 10.39 18.29
N SER A 210 9.86 10.81 19.31
CA SER A 210 11.30 11.10 19.22
C SER A 210 12.20 9.89 19.48
N ALA A 211 11.66 8.83 20.06
CA ALA A 211 12.35 7.56 20.17
C ALA A 211 11.70 6.54 19.21
N ALA A 212 12.48 5.60 18.69
CA ALA A 212 11.94 4.41 18.04
C ALA A 212 11.23 3.58 19.14
N THR A 213 10.05 4.07 19.55
CA THR A 213 9.31 3.51 20.67
C THR A 213 8.36 2.45 20.14
N PRO A 214 8.35 1.25 20.69
CA PRO A 214 7.42 0.21 20.31
C PRO A 214 5.98 0.73 20.49
N VAL A 215 5.18 0.64 19.45
CA VAL A 215 3.74 0.94 19.52
C VAL A 215 3.07 -0.21 20.26
N LYS A 216 2.50 0.08 21.41
CA LYS A 216 1.74 -0.93 22.16
C LYS A 216 0.42 -1.16 21.45
N LEU A 217 0.24 -2.32 20.87
CA LEU A 217 -1.04 -2.73 20.31
C LEU A 217 -1.93 -3.18 21.47
N THR A 218 -2.94 -2.40 21.79
CA THR A 218 -4.02 -2.88 22.66
C THR A 218 -4.91 -3.81 21.84
N PRO A 219 -5.27 -5.00 22.39
CA PRO A 219 -6.08 -5.99 21.71
C PRO A 219 -7.47 -5.48 21.32
#